data_3d75a1c2c16e6fd83d1dfc107e92ecb0
#
_entry.id   3d75a1c2c16e6fd83d1dfc107e92ecb0
#
_cell.length_a   1.000
_cell.length_b   1.000
_cell.length_c   1.000
_cell.angle_alpha   90.00
_cell.angle_beta   90.00
_cell.angle_gamma   90.00
#
_symmetry.space_group_name_H-M   'P 1'
#
loop_
_entity.id
_entity.type
_entity.pdbx_description
1 polymer ?
#
loop_
_entity_poly.entity_id
_entity_poly.type
_entity_poly.pdbx_seq_one_letter_code
_entity_poly.pdbx_strand_id
1 'polypeptide(L)'
;MRNIMLDIETLGTKSTSVIVSIGAVEFDERELGRGFHRRVDIQSCLDNGLTVDGSTIEWWMTQSAEARALFEIKGDPLDRVLADFARAFDWQDTLVWCNGINFDLPILDNACRAVGMQTPWAYYNGRDYRTLKGMFPKELVNSLRVEPLVAHDALEDARAQALTLQALLASQKEAKERAA
;
A
#
# COMPACT_ATOMS: atom_id res chain seq x y z
N MET A 1 6.00 8.96 -16.67
CA MET A 1 5.21 7.82 -16.16
C MET A 1 4.94 8.12 -14.71
N ARG A 2 3.68 8.04 -14.26
CA ARG A 2 3.32 8.30 -12.86
C ARG A 2 3.58 7.05 -12.04
N ASN A 3 3.85 7.24 -10.76
CA ASN A 3 3.97 6.14 -9.81
C ASN A 3 3.02 6.39 -8.65
N ILE A 4 2.41 5.31 -8.15
CA ILE A 4 1.63 5.30 -6.93
C ILE A 4 2.24 4.22 -6.03
N MET A 5 2.63 4.57 -4.82
CA MET A 5 2.94 3.61 -3.77
C MET A 5 1.66 3.35 -3.00
N LEU A 6 1.35 2.07 -2.81
CA LEU A 6 0.14 1.58 -2.18
C LEU A 6 0.51 0.67 -1.01
N ASP A 7 -0.21 0.80 0.08
CA ASP A 7 -0.17 -0.10 1.22
C ASP A 7 -1.58 -0.30 1.77
N ILE A 8 -1.88 -1.47 2.33
CA ILE A 8 -3.17 -1.77 2.94
C ILE A 8 -3.00 -2.44 4.30
N GLU A 9 -3.87 -2.09 5.24
CA GLU A 9 -4.00 -2.81 6.49
C GLU A 9 -5.16 -3.81 6.42
N THR A 10 -4.93 -5.01 6.95
CA THR A 10 -5.88 -6.13 6.77
C THR A 10 -6.09 -6.93 8.06
N LEU A 11 -7.15 -7.73 8.08
CA LEU A 11 -7.41 -8.74 9.12
C LEU A 11 -7.11 -10.16 8.65
N GLY A 12 -6.18 -10.32 7.73
CA GLY A 12 -5.72 -11.62 7.25
C GLY A 12 -4.64 -11.50 6.20
N THR A 13 -4.11 -12.64 5.74
CA THR A 13 -2.99 -12.70 4.78
C THR A 13 -3.36 -13.36 3.46
N LYS A 14 -4.63 -13.70 3.25
CA LYS A 14 -5.14 -14.29 2.01
C LYS A 14 -5.71 -13.22 1.09
N SER A 15 -5.80 -13.51 -0.20
CA SER A 15 -6.41 -12.59 -1.16
C SER A 15 -7.87 -12.23 -0.83
N THR A 16 -8.56 -13.04 -0.03
CA THR A 16 -9.93 -12.79 0.44
C THR A 16 -10.00 -11.97 1.72
N SER A 17 -8.89 -11.48 2.26
CA SER A 17 -8.86 -10.84 3.57
C SER A 17 -9.63 -9.52 3.62
N VAL A 18 -10.27 -9.28 4.75
CA VAL A 18 -10.88 -8.00 5.11
C VAL A 18 -9.81 -6.91 5.08
N ILE A 19 -10.11 -5.81 4.41
CA ILE A 19 -9.29 -4.59 4.38
C ILE A 19 -9.78 -3.67 5.50
N VAL A 20 -8.86 -3.15 6.29
CA VAL A 20 -9.15 -2.20 7.38
C VAL A 20 -8.87 -0.75 6.94
N SER A 21 -7.80 -0.54 6.17
CA SER A 21 -7.50 0.75 5.55
C SER A 21 -6.75 0.60 4.24
N ILE A 22 -6.86 1.63 3.41
CA ILE A 22 -6.12 1.77 2.15
C ILE A 22 -5.35 3.09 2.23
N GLY A 23 -4.04 3.01 2.05
CA GLY A 23 -3.14 4.14 1.93
C GLY A 23 -2.46 4.14 0.57
N ALA A 24 -2.37 5.30 -0.08
CA ALA A 24 -1.64 5.42 -1.33
C ALA A 24 -1.10 6.83 -1.51
N VAL A 25 0.02 6.97 -2.19
CA VAL A 25 0.62 8.27 -2.51
C VAL A 25 1.20 8.27 -3.92
N GLU A 26 0.89 9.31 -4.69
CA GLU A 26 1.61 9.61 -5.92
C GLU A 26 3.05 10.01 -5.59
N PHE A 27 3.98 9.61 -6.45
CA PHE A 27 5.36 10.06 -6.35
C PHE A 27 6.04 10.08 -7.72
N ASP A 28 7.07 10.90 -7.85
CA ASP A 28 7.98 10.91 -8.98
C ASP A 28 9.43 10.73 -8.51
N GLU A 29 10.42 11.16 -9.28
CA GLU A 29 11.85 11.04 -8.92
C GLU A 29 12.27 12.00 -7.79
N ARG A 30 11.44 13.00 -7.41
CA ARG A 30 11.83 14.12 -6.54
C ARG A 30 10.92 14.33 -5.34
N GLU A 31 9.60 14.17 -5.54
CA GLU A 31 8.62 14.58 -4.55
C GLU A 31 7.45 13.59 -4.42
N LEU A 32 6.77 13.66 -3.30
CA LEU A 32 5.48 13.02 -3.09
C LEU A 32 4.37 13.97 -3.55
N GLY A 33 3.41 13.41 -4.27
CA GLY A 33 2.23 14.12 -4.73
C GLY A 33 1.01 13.89 -3.83
N ARG A 34 -0.15 13.74 -4.48
CA ARG A 34 -1.42 13.51 -3.80
C ARG A 34 -1.39 12.22 -3.00
N GLY A 35 -1.91 12.27 -1.77
CA GLY A 35 -2.16 11.11 -0.94
C GLY A 35 -3.64 10.75 -0.89
N PHE A 36 -3.90 9.46 -0.66
CA PHE A 36 -5.22 8.90 -0.34
C PHE A 36 -5.11 8.08 0.93
N HIS A 37 -6.03 8.28 1.88
CA HIS A 37 -6.16 7.43 3.06
C HIS A 37 -7.64 7.29 3.43
N ARG A 38 -8.11 6.05 3.54
CA ARG A 38 -9.48 5.74 4.00
C ARG A 38 -9.49 4.47 4.82
N ARG A 39 -10.26 4.50 5.89
CA ARG A 39 -10.63 3.33 6.69
C ARG A 39 -11.84 2.66 6.04
N VAL A 40 -11.86 1.32 6.08
CA VAL A 40 -12.95 0.49 5.56
C VAL A 40 -13.75 -0.09 6.71
N ASP A 41 -15.07 -0.06 6.61
CA ASP A 41 -15.96 -0.73 7.57
C ASP A 41 -15.78 -2.24 7.47
N ILE A 42 -15.28 -2.86 8.53
CA ILE A 42 -15.04 -4.29 8.63
C ILE A 42 -16.29 -5.09 8.34
N GLN A 43 -17.46 -4.67 8.89
CA GLN A 43 -18.71 -5.38 8.66
C GLN A 43 -19.10 -5.35 7.18
N SER A 44 -18.90 -4.22 6.49
CA SER A 44 -19.18 -4.15 5.06
C SER A 44 -18.29 -5.08 4.24
N CYS A 45 -17.04 -5.31 4.65
CA CYS A 45 -16.16 -6.30 4.03
C CYS A 45 -16.71 -7.73 4.21
N LEU A 46 -17.12 -8.07 5.44
CA LEU A 46 -17.71 -9.39 5.76
C LEU A 46 -19.01 -9.63 4.99
N ASP A 47 -19.88 -8.63 4.89
CA ASP A 47 -21.14 -8.69 4.15
C ASP A 47 -20.93 -8.93 2.65
N ASN A 48 -19.77 -8.53 2.12
CA ASN A 48 -19.31 -8.79 0.75
C ASN A 48 -18.44 -10.08 0.62
N GLY A 49 -18.41 -10.94 1.66
CA GLY A 49 -17.77 -12.25 1.62
C GLY A 49 -16.26 -12.25 1.84
N LEU A 50 -15.67 -11.13 2.28
CA LEU A 50 -14.28 -11.12 2.69
C LEU A 50 -14.14 -11.83 4.05
N THR A 51 -12.90 -12.29 4.36
CA THR A 51 -12.64 -13.17 5.50
C THR A 51 -11.61 -12.57 6.46
N VAL A 52 -11.63 -13.01 7.70
CA VAL A 52 -10.65 -12.66 8.74
C VAL A 52 -9.86 -13.90 9.16
N ASP A 53 -8.60 -13.71 9.54
CA ASP A 53 -7.76 -14.75 10.13
C ASP A 53 -7.55 -14.44 11.62
N GLY A 54 -7.85 -15.41 12.50
CA GLY A 54 -7.70 -15.27 13.95
C GLY A 54 -6.28 -14.86 14.36
N SER A 55 -5.26 -15.46 13.73
CA SER A 55 -3.86 -15.12 13.98
C SER A 55 -3.52 -13.66 13.68
N THR A 56 -4.14 -13.06 12.65
CA THR A 56 -3.94 -11.65 12.33
C THR A 56 -4.62 -10.76 13.36
N ILE A 57 -5.81 -11.16 13.86
CA ILE A 57 -6.47 -10.45 14.96
C ILE A 57 -5.61 -10.48 16.22
N GLU A 58 -5.08 -11.66 16.59
CA GLU A 58 -4.18 -11.81 17.72
C GLU A 58 -2.92 -10.95 17.57
N TRP A 59 -2.34 -10.91 16.37
CA TRP A 59 -1.20 -10.05 16.06
C TRP A 59 -1.54 -8.57 16.23
N TRP A 60 -2.69 -8.09 15.76
CA TRP A 60 -3.14 -6.70 15.97
C TRP A 60 -3.26 -6.35 17.45
N MET A 61 -3.70 -7.30 18.30
CA MET A 61 -3.79 -7.08 19.75
C MET A 61 -2.43 -6.83 20.40
N THR A 62 -1.33 -7.26 19.79
CA THR A 62 0.05 -7.04 20.29
C THR A 62 0.67 -5.74 19.77
N GLN A 63 0.04 -5.04 18.83
CA GLN A 63 0.58 -3.80 18.28
C GLN A 63 0.46 -2.63 19.27
N SER A 64 1.16 -1.52 18.98
CA SER A 64 1.12 -0.31 19.80
C SER A 64 -0.30 0.30 19.85
N ALA A 65 -0.56 1.16 20.83
CA ALA A 65 -1.85 1.84 20.93
C ALA A 65 -2.12 2.74 19.73
N GLU A 66 -1.07 3.39 19.21
CA GLU A 66 -1.13 4.25 18.03
C GLU A 66 -1.55 3.46 16.79
N ALA A 67 -0.95 2.29 16.55
CA ALA A 67 -1.34 1.41 15.45
C ALA A 67 -2.80 0.92 15.59
N ARG A 68 -3.20 0.55 16.83
CA ARG A 68 -4.56 0.08 17.12
C ARG A 68 -5.63 1.18 17.05
N ALA A 69 -5.26 2.46 17.12
CA ALA A 69 -6.20 3.57 16.95
C ALA A 69 -6.92 3.53 15.59
N LEU A 70 -6.38 2.75 14.63
CA LEU A 70 -7.06 2.42 13.37
C LEU A 70 -8.48 1.85 13.59
N PHE A 71 -8.69 1.10 14.67
CA PHE A 71 -9.95 0.44 14.99
C PHE A 71 -10.92 1.29 15.84
N GLU A 72 -10.49 2.45 16.35
CA GLU A 72 -11.32 3.30 17.21
C GLU A 72 -12.41 4.05 16.46
N ILE A 73 -12.22 4.28 15.15
CA ILE A 73 -13.15 5.01 14.31
C ILE A 73 -13.66 4.08 13.22
N LYS A 74 -14.98 3.97 13.13
CA LYS A 74 -15.63 3.20 12.07
C LYS A 74 -15.25 3.74 10.70
N GLY A 75 -14.88 2.82 9.77
CA GLY A 75 -14.62 3.15 8.38
C GLY A 75 -15.89 3.39 7.55
N ASP A 76 -15.69 3.79 6.31
CA ASP A 76 -16.74 3.89 5.30
C ASP A 76 -17.01 2.51 4.65
N PRO A 77 -18.20 2.28 4.06
CA PRO A 77 -18.50 1.03 3.33
C PRO A 77 -17.47 0.72 2.24
N LEU A 78 -17.17 -0.57 2.05
CA LEU A 78 -16.14 -1.07 1.13
C LEU A 78 -16.29 -0.54 -0.29
N ASP A 79 -17.50 -0.63 -0.85
CA ASP A 79 -17.84 -0.17 -2.20
C ASP A 79 -17.56 1.33 -2.38
N ARG A 80 -17.91 2.14 -1.37
CA ARG A 80 -17.63 3.58 -1.36
C ARG A 80 -16.14 3.88 -1.32
N VAL A 81 -15.39 3.23 -0.42
CA VAL A 81 -13.96 3.43 -0.30
C VAL A 81 -13.24 3.05 -1.60
N LEU A 82 -13.58 1.92 -2.21
CA LEU A 82 -12.99 1.48 -3.48
C LEU A 82 -13.36 2.43 -4.63
N ALA A 83 -14.59 2.94 -4.67
CA ALA A 83 -14.99 3.93 -5.66
C ALA A 83 -14.26 5.27 -5.48
N ASP A 84 -14.05 5.72 -4.23
CA ASP A 84 -13.26 6.93 -3.93
C ASP A 84 -11.80 6.73 -4.28
N PHE A 85 -11.24 5.56 -4.00
CA PHE A 85 -9.87 5.19 -4.37
C PHE A 85 -9.67 5.21 -5.90
N ALA A 86 -10.61 4.62 -6.65
CA ALA A 86 -10.55 4.62 -8.11
C ALA A 86 -10.60 6.05 -8.71
N ARG A 87 -11.24 7.00 -8.03
CA ARG A 87 -11.31 8.41 -8.46
C ARG A 87 -10.17 9.28 -7.96
N ALA A 88 -9.40 8.79 -6.97
CA ALA A 88 -8.38 9.61 -6.32
C ALA A 88 -7.19 9.95 -7.24
N PHE A 89 -6.89 9.10 -8.21
CA PHE A 89 -5.71 9.21 -9.06
C PHE A 89 -6.06 9.07 -10.54
N ASP A 90 -5.16 9.54 -11.41
CA ASP A 90 -5.18 9.21 -12.81
C ASP A 90 -4.38 7.92 -13.04
N TRP A 91 -5.08 6.84 -13.35
CA TRP A 91 -4.50 5.50 -13.49
C TRP A 91 -3.93 5.20 -14.88
N GLN A 92 -4.14 6.10 -15.85
CA GLN A 92 -3.61 5.90 -17.20
C GLN A 92 -2.08 5.95 -17.17
N ASP A 93 -1.43 4.91 -17.68
CA ASP A 93 0.03 4.77 -17.72
C ASP A 93 0.74 4.90 -16.35
N THR A 94 0.02 4.55 -15.27
CA THR A 94 0.50 4.63 -13.89
C THR A 94 1.05 3.29 -13.43
N LEU A 95 2.25 3.29 -12.84
CA LEU A 95 2.83 2.14 -12.17
C LEU A 95 2.36 2.10 -10.72
N VAL A 96 1.91 0.92 -10.27
CA VAL A 96 1.41 0.71 -8.91
C VAL A 96 2.40 -0.15 -8.13
N TRP A 97 3.02 0.45 -7.14
CA TRP A 97 4.03 -0.16 -6.29
C TRP A 97 3.42 -0.59 -4.96
N CYS A 98 3.86 -1.73 -4.43
CA CYS A 98 3.56 -2.17 -3.06
C CYS A 98 4.71 -3.02 -2.50
N ASN A 99 4.74 -3.19 -1.19
CA ASN A 99 5.80 -3.93 -0.50
C ASN A 99 5.50 -5.43 -0.42
N GLY A 100 5.39 -6.06 -1.58
CA GLY A 100 5.02 -7.47 -1.78
C GLY A 100 3.80 -7.58 -2.68
N ILE A 101 4.04 -7.59 -3.98
CA ILE A 101 3.00 -7.58 -5.02
C ILE A 101 1.97 -8.70 -4.86
N ASN A 102 2.34 -9.80 -4.21
CA ASN A 102 1.45 -10.95 -3.98
C ASN A 102 0.52 -10.77 -2.76
N PHE A 103 0.55 -9.62 -2.09
CA PHE A 103 -0.28 -9.32 -0.93
C PHE A 103 -1.31 -8.23 -1.24
N ASP A 104 -0.88 -6.98 -1.38
CA ASP A 104 -1.77 -5.84 -1.52
C ASP A 104 -2.66 -5.92 -2.77
N LEU A 105 -2.05 -6.15 -3.94
CA LEU A 105 -2.80 -6.11 -5.20
C LEU A 105 -3.83 -7.23 -5.35
N PRO A 106 -3.55 -8.51 -5.00
CA PRO A 106 -4.55 -9.57 -5.02
C PRO A 106 -5.69 -9.36 -4.03
N ILE A 107 -5.43 -8.78 -2.86
CA ILE A 107 -6.48 -8.47 -1.87
C ILE A 107 -7.40 -7.38 -2.42
N LEU A 108 -6.84 -6.30 -2.98
CA LEU A 108 -7.62 -5.23 -3.59
C LEU A 108 -8.40 -5.70 -4.83
N ASP A 109 -7.80 -6.55 -5.69
CA ASP A 109 -8.49 -7.11 -6.85
C ASP A 109 -9.70 -7.94 -6.41
N ASN A 110 -9.53 -8.79 -5.40
CA ASN A 110 -10.63 -9.58 -4.85
C ASN A 110 -11.71 -8.69 -4.21
N ALA A 111 -11.33 -7.68 -3.44
CA ALA A 111 -12.26 -6.74 -2.83
C ALA A 111 -13.07 -5.95 -3.89
N CYS A 112 -12.40 -5.48 -4.95
CA CYS A 112 -13.08 -4.85 -6.08
C CYS A 112 -14.11 -5.79 -6.72
N ARG A 113 -13.73 -7.04 -7.00
CA ARG A 113 -14.64 -8.04 -7.58
C ARG A 113 -15.83 -8.35 -6.68
N ALA A 114 -15.61 -8.41 -5.35
CA ALA A 114 -16.66 -8.68 -4.37
C ALA A 114 -17.79 -7.62 -4.42
N VAL A 115 -17.46 -6.37 -4.76
CA VAL A 115 -18.45 -5.28 -4.93
C VAL A 115 -18.79 -4.99 -6.41
N GLY A 116 -18.45 -5.90 -7.34
CA GLY A 116 -18.77 -5.75 -8.77
C GLY A 116 -17.94 -4.70 -9.51
N MET A 117 -16.79 -4.31 -8.98
CA MET A 117 -15.86 -3.36 -9.58
C MET A 117 -14.64 -4.05 -10.21
N GLN A 118 -13.89 -3.32 -11.02
CA GLN A 118 -12.55 -3.68 -11.48
C GLN A 118 -11.52 -2.77 -10.80
N THR A 119 -10.28 -3.27 -10.66
CA THR A 119 -9.16 -2.43 -10.24
C THR A 119 -8.94 -1.29 -11.23
N PRO A 120 -8.61 -0.07 -10.75
CA PRO A 120 -8.47 1.08 -11.64
C PRO A 120 -7.17 1.05 -12.47
N TRP A 121 -6.20 0.22 -12.10
CA TRP A 121 -4.93 0.07 -12.84
C TRP A 121 -4.95 -1.15 -13.78
N ALA A 122 -4.11 -1.12 -14.80
CA ALA A 122 -3.89 -2.28 -15.67
C ALA A 122 -3.06 -3.36 -14.94
N TYR A 123 -3.45 -4.63 -15.08
CA TYR A 123 -2.84 -5.76 -14.35
C TYR A 123 -1.30 -5.87 -14.51
N TYR A 124 -0.76 -5.42 -15.64
CA TYR A 124 0.68 -5.44 -15.93
C TYR A 124 1.45 -4.23 -15.37
N ASN A 125 0.76 -3.27 -14.75
CA ASN A 125 1.38 -2.07 -14.17
C ASN A 125 1.82 -2.26 -12.70
N GLY A 126 1.53 -3.40 -12.09
CA GLY A 126 2.02 -3.74 -10.76
C GLY A 126 3.55 -3.80 -10.69
N ARG A 127 4.13 -3.28 -9.62
CA ARG A 127 5.57 -3.27 -9.33
C ARG A 127 5.81 -3.69 -7.89
N ASP A 128 6.86 -4.47 -7.68
CA ASP A 128 7.22 -4.97 -6.35
C ASP A 128 8.40 -4.19 -5.76
N TYR A 129 8.10 -3.33 -4.79
CA TYR A 129 9.10 -2.58 -4.04
C TYR A 129 10.05 -3.51 -3.27
N ARG A 130 9.56 -4.64 -2.71
CA ARG A 130 10.39 -5.60 -1.98
C ARG A 130 11.45 -6.23 -2.88
N THR A 131 11.08 -6.63 -4.07
CA THR A 131 12.01 -7.18 -5.07
C THR A 131 13.04 -6.13 -5.49
N LEU A 132 12.61 -4.92 -5.84
CA LEU A 132 13.52 -3.85 -6.24
C LEU A 132 14.49 -3.51 -5.10
N LYS A 133 14.00 -3.34 -3.89
CA LYS A 133 14.83 -3.10 -2.69
C LYS A 133 15.89 -4.20 -2.49
N GLY A 134 15.53 -5.46 -2.74
CA GLY A 134 16.42 -6.61 -2.65
C GLY A 134 17.56 -6.61 -3.69
N MET A 135 17.52 -5.77 -4.72
CA MET A 135 18.60 -5.62 -5.71
C MET A 135 19.72 -4.69 -5.24
N PHE A 136 19.54 -3.99 -4.12
CA PHE A 136 20.54 -3.09 -3.53
C PHE A 136 21.25 -3.76 -2.34
N PRO A 137 22.52 -3.36 -2.05
CA PRO A 137 23.20 -3.80 -0.84
C PRO A 137 22.39 -3.46 0.41
N LYS A 138 22.31 -4.39 1.36
CA LYS A 138 21.49 -4.24 2.58
C LYS A 138 21.88 -3.01 3.40
N GLU A 139 23.18 -2.72 3.46
CA GLU A 139 23.73 -1.56 4.17
C GLU A 139 23.21 -0.25 3.55
N LEU A 140 23.18 -0.16 2.22
CA LEU A 140 22.65 1.00 1.51
C LEU A 140 21.14 1.14 1.77
N VAL A 141 20.39 0.05 1.67
CA VAL A 141 18.95 0.07 1.97
C VAL A 141 18.70 0.58 3.39
N ASN A 142 19.42 0.08 4.37
CA ASN A 142 19.28 0.50 5.76
C ASN A 142 19.65 1.97 5.98
N SER A 143 20.66 2.49 5.27
CA SER A 143 21.08 3.89 5.38
C SER A 143 20.11 4.89 4.73
N LEU A 144 19.35 4.45 3.73
CA LEU A 144 18.40 5.29 2.98
C LEU A 144 16.93 5.05 3.41
N ARG A 145 16.71 4.11 4.32
CA ARG A 145 15.35 3.76 4.77
C ARG A 145 14.73 4.93 5.51
N VAL A 146 13.52 5.27 5.10
CA VAL A 146 12.64 6.19 5.82
C VAL A 146 11.68 5.37 6.67
N GLU A 147 11.54 5.72 7.94
CA GLU A 147 10.56 5.08 8.84
C GLU A 147 9.25 5.86 8.79
N PRO A 148 8.08 5.17 8.83
CA PRO A 148 6.80 5.83 8.89
C PRO A 148 6.64 6.57 10.24
N LEU A 149 5.85 7.64 10.25
CA LEU A 149 5.55 8.38 11.49
C LEU A 149 4.76 7.51 12.48
N VAL A 150 3.84 6.71 11.98
CA VAL A 150 3.09 5.70 12.74
C VAL A 150 3.18 4.40 11.95
N ALA A 151 3.77 3.38 12.54
CA ALA A 151 3.83 2.05 11.94
C ALA A 151 2.41 1.44 11.83
N HIS A 152 2.13 0.77 10.72
CA HIS A 152 0.81 0.21 10.40
C HIS A 152 -0.29 1.27 10.23
N ASP A 153 0.09 2.48 9.81
CA ASP A 153 -0.79 3.42 9.13
C ASP A 153 -0.52 3.31 7.63
N ALA A 154 -1.49 2.83 6.87
CA ALA A 154 -1.30 2.50 5.45
C ALA A 154 -0.77 3.68 4.61
N LEU A 155 -1.15 4.93 4.91
CA LEU A 155 -0.62 6.08 4.18
C LEU A 155 0.81 6.42 4.59
N GLU A 156 1.14 6.35 5.88
CA GLU A 156 2.49 6.63 6.36
C GLU A 156 3.48 5.54 5.89
N ASP A 157 3.04 4.27 5.88
CA ASP A 157 3.84 3.17 5.33
C ASP A 157 4.07 3.35 3.82
N ALA A 158 3.04 3.70 3.04
CA ALA A 158 3.18 4.01 1.62
C ALA A 158 4.14 5.20 1.38
N ARG A 159 4.06 6.27 2.16
CA ARG A 159 4.96 7.43 2.07
C ARG A 159 6.42 7.05 2.37
N ALA A 160 6.64 6.34 3.45
CA ALA A 160 7.98 5.89 3.85
C ALA A 160 8.62 4.98 2.78
N GLN A 161 7.83 4.06 2.21
CA GLN A 161 8.25 3.19 1.12
C GLN A 161 8.57 3.97 -0.15
N ALA A 162 7.75 4.95 -0.53
CA ALA A 162 7.97 5.80 -1.71
C ALA A 162 9.24 6.63 -1.57
N LEU A 163 9.45 7.28 -0.42
CA LEU A 163 10.67 8.06 -0.13
C LEU A 163 11.93 7.19 -0.14
N THR A 164 11.86 5.99 0.43
CA THR A 164 12.97 5.04 0.39
C THR A 164 13.27 4.61 -1.04
N LEU A 165 12.24 4.35 -1.85
CA LEU A 165 12.39 3.98 -3.25
C LEU A 165 13.03 5.11 -4.07
N GLN A 166 12.60 6.36 -3.89
CA GLN A 166 13.21 7.54 -4.51
C GLN A 166 14.70 7.64 -4.19
N ALA A 167 15.08 7.50 -2.92
CA ALA A 167 16.47 7.56 -2.47
C ALA A 167 17.34 6.45 -3.09
N LEU A 168 16.82 5.21 -3.18
CA LEU A 168 17.51 4.09 -3.80
C LEU A 168 17.73 4.32 -5.30
N LEU A 169 16.72 4.78 -6.03
CA LEU A 169 16.83 5.07 -7.45
C LEU A 169 17.78 6.24 -7.74
N ALA A 170 17.76 7.28 -6.90
CA ALA A 170 18.69 8.40 -7.01
C ALA A 170 20.16 7.94 -6.81
N SER A 171 20.41 7.11 -5.80
CA SER A 171 21.76 6.56 -5.54
C SER A 171 22.28 5.73 -6.72
N GLN A 172 21.42 4.96 -7.38
CA GLN A 172 21.79 4.18 -8.56
C GLN A 172 22.15 5.08 -9.75
N LYS A 173 21.40 6.16 -9.96
CA LYS A 173 21.64 7.13 -11.03
C LYS A 173 23.01 7.82 -10.85
N GLU A 174 23.29 8.32 -9.63
CA GLU A 174 24.57 8.92 -9.30
C GLU A 174 25.75 7.94 -9.48
N ALA A 175 25.59 6.69 -9.09
CA ALA A 175 26.64 5.67 -9.28
C ALA A 175 26.93 5.42 -10.77
N LYS A 176 25.89 5.42 -11.63
CA LYS A 176 26.08 5.29 -13.09
C LYS A 176 26.76 6.51 -13.71
N GLU A 177 26.41 7.72 -13.26
CA GLU A 177 27.02 8.98 -13.74
C GLU A 177 28.50 9.08 -13.36
N ARG A 178 28.91 8.55 -12.19
CA ARG A 178 30.33 8.49 -11.77
C ARG A 178 31.15 7.44 -12.50
N ALA A 179 30.49 6.42 -13.08
CA ALA A 179 31.15 5.33 -13.78
C ALA A 179 31.25 5.56 -15.30
N ALA A 180 30.63 6.60 -15.86
CA ALA A 180 30.63 6.99 -17.26
C ALA A 180 31.67 8.07 -17.56
#